data_6fd0874b81de40dac8d41afc4fcdbc77
#
_entry.id   6fd0874b81de40dac8d41afc4fcdbc77
#
_cell.length_a   1.000
_cell.length_b   1.000
_cell.length_c   1.000
_cell.angle_alpha   90.00
_cell.angle_beta   90.00
_cell.angle_gamma   90.00
#
_symmetry.space_group_name_H-M   'P 1'
#
loop_
_entity.id
_entity.type
_entity.pdbx_description
1 polymer ?
#
loop_
_entity_poly.entity_id
_entity_poly.type
_entity_poly.pdbx_seq_one_letter_code
_entity_poly.pdbx_strand_id
1 'polypeptide(L)'
;LTSPRVNLLDFDADQMAAYVAGLNEKPFRAKQLMQWIHQRGVSSINDMSDLAKSFRACLLDVAEVVSLPVIKDELANDGTRKWLLDVGAGNAVESVFIPEDDRGTLCISSQAGCAVNCRFCSTGRQGFSRNLTSGEIIGQLWFAEHLLRNEPGAVRRVEKFPTPGWEHTGRVISNVVMMGMGEPLLNYDNVVTALRLMLDDRAYGLSRRRVTVSTSGVVPMIDRLAQDCPVALAVSLHAPNDALRDQLVPLNQKYPLRELLGACERYLPFAPRDFLTFEYCMLDGVNDSDAQAKELIRLLSNIKCKVNLIPFNPFPESGLKRSPPQRIQAFANILLDAGMVATVRKTRGDDIAAACGQLAGDVIDRTRVRERAVHDKEIIQSDDDEPPESVQNIQWLDKLN
;
A
#
# COMPACT_ATOMS: atom_id res chain seq x y z
N LEU A 1 15.23 -15.96 30.91
CA LEU A 1 14.75 -15.56 29.58
C LEU A 1 14.36 -14.10 29.66
N THR A 2 15.17 -13.19 29.09
CA THR A 2 14.82 -11.78 28.96
C THR A 2 13.60 -11.68 28.04
N SER A 3 12.56 -10.98 28.46
CA SER A 3 11.42 -10.67 27.58
C SER A 3 11.93 -10.01 26.30
N PRO A 4 11.34 -10.29 25.13
CA PRO A 4 11.74 -9.64 23.89
C PRO A 4 11.60 -8.12 24.06
N ARG A 5 12.59 -7.36 23.55
CA ARG A 5 12.53 -5.90 23.55
C ARG A 5 11.40 -5.43 22.64
N VAL A 6 10.79 -4.31 23.01
CA VAL A 6 9.72 -3.70 22.21
C VAL A 6 10.35 -2.84 21.12
N ASN A 7 9.91 -3.02 19.88
CA ASN A 7 10.34 -2.14 18.79
C ASN A 7 9.57 -0.80 18.86
N LEU A 8 10.27 0.29 19.12
CA LEU A 8 9.66 1.62 19.26
C LEU A 8 9.07 2.16 17.95
N LEU A 9 9.38 1.55 16.81
CA LEU A 9 8.71 1.86 15.53
C LEU A 9 7.24 1.41 15.50
N ASP A 10 6.83 0.47 16.36
CA ASP A 10 5.45 -0.01 16.42
C ASP A 10 4.46 1.01 17.02
N PHE A 11 4.94 2.09 17.63
CA PHE A 11 4.11 3.01 18.39
C PHE A 11 3.83 4.32 17.66
N ASP A 12 2.55 4.71 17.58
CA ASP A 12 2.17 6.10 17.29
C ASP A 12 2.44 6.99 18.52
N ALA A 13 2.13 8.29 18.41
CA ALA A 13 2.43 9.25 19.46
C ALA A 13 1.71 8.96 20.79
N ASP A 14 0.48 8.49 20.74
CA ASP A 14 -0.33 8.17 21.92
C ASP A 14 0.16 6.87 22.58
N GLN A 15 0.48 5.86 21.78
CA GLN A 15 1.06 4.61 22.24
C GLN A 15 2.47 4.83 22.82
N MET A 16 3.29 5.68 22.18
CA MET A 16 4.61 6.06 22.72
C MET A 16 4.48 6.79 24.06
N ALA A 17 3.49 7.70 24.20
CA ALA A 17 3.22 8.38 25.46
C ALA A 17 2.79 7.40 26.56
N ALA A 18 1.92 6.47 26.26
CA ALA A 18 1.48 5.42 27.18
C ALA A 18 2.65 4.52 27.60
N TYR A 19 3.50 4.10 26.66
CA TYR A 19 4.68 3.30 26.91
C TYR A 19 5.67 4.01 27.87
N VAL A 20 5.98 5.27 27.58
CA VAL A 20 6.88 6.10 28.42
C VAL A 20 6.31 6.30 29.83
N ALA A 21 5.00 6.52 29.95
CA ALA A 21 4.32 6.63 31.24
C ALA A 21 4.41 5.30 32.04
N GLY A 22 4.29 4.16 31.37
CA GLY A 22 4.50 2.83 31.96
C GLY A 22 5.91 2.60 32.52
N LEU A 23 6.90 3.33 32.00
CA LEU A 23 8.28 3.35 32.51
C LEU A 23 8.49 4.39 33.63
N ASN A 24 7.43 5.00 34.16
CA ASN A 24 7.44 6.07 35.16
C ASN A 24 8.23 7.33 34.71
N GLU A 25 8.28 7.60 33.42
CA GLU A 25 8.94 8.78 32.85
C GLU A 25 7.94 9.88 32.45
N LYS A 26 8.44 11.09 32.32
CA LYS A 26 7.61 12.27 32.02
C LYS A 26 7.09 12.25 30.58
N PRO A 27 5.85 12.71 30.30
CA PRO A 27 5.23 12.65 28.96
C PRO A 27 6.05 13.30 27.83
N PHE A 28 6.84 14.35 28.11
CA PHE A 28 7.67 14.99 27.09
C PHE A 28 8.76 14.08 26.51
N ARG A 29 9.12 13.01 27.23
CA ARG A 29 10.10 12.00 26.76
C ARG A 29 9.59 11.25 25.52
N ALA A 30 8.29 11.02 25.44
CA ALA A 30 7.70 10.42 24.23
C ALA A 30 7.92 11.32 23.01
N LYS A 31 7.74 12.64 23.15
CA LYS A 31 8.03 13.60 22.08
C LYS A 31 9.50 13.56 21.65
N GLN A 32 10.43 13.47 22.61
CA GLN A 32 11.87 13.37 22.30
C GLN A 32 12.17 12.07 21.52
N LEU A 33 11.62 10.92 21.97
CA LEU A 33 11.78 9.65 21.26
C LEU A 33 11.25 9.71 19.84
N MET A 34 10.03 10.24 19.63
CA MET A 34 9.43 10.42 18.30
C MET A 34 10.36 11.22 17.38
N GLN A 35 10.91 12.34 17.87
CA GLN A 35 11.81 13.18 17.10
C GLN A 35 13.14 12.49 16.78
N TRP A 36 13.73 11.79 17.76
CA TRP A 36 14.97 11.06 17.53
C TRP A 36 14.80 9.94 16.49
N ILE A 37 13.75 9.16 16.64
CA ILE A 37 13.50 8.00 15.79
C ILE A 37 13.09 8.44 14.37
N HIS A 38 12.04 9.25 14.25
CA HIS A 38 11.41 9.50 12.96
C HIS A 38 11.94 10.74 12.22
N GLN A 39 12.28 11.83 12.93
CA GLN A 39 12.80 13.02 12.26
C GLN A 39 14.30 12.94 12.01
N ARG A 40 15.06 12.44 12.99
CA ARG A 40 16.53 12.35 12.90
C ARG A 40 17.01 11.01 12.34
N GLY A 41 16.15 9.98 12.30
CA GLY A 41 16.49 8.65 11.79
C GLY A 41 17.48 7.88 12.65
N VAL A 42 17.49 8.13 13.97
CA VAL A 42 18.43 7.50 14.90
C VAL A 42 17.86 6.21 15.46
N SER A 43 18.57 5.09 15.26
CA SER A 43 18.22 3.78 15.80
C SER A 43 18.93 3.46 17.13
N SER A 44 20.11 4.04 17.37
CA SER A 44 20.87 3.82 18.61
C SER A 44 20.34 4.68 19.74
N ILE A 45 19.76 4.06 20.76
CA ILE A 45 19.27 4.75 21.97
C ILE A 45 20.41 5.52 22.67
N ASN A 46 21.66 5.03 22.57
CA ASN A 46 22.82 5.70 23.15
C ASN A 46 23.09 7.07 22.54
N ASP A 47 22.73 7.26 21.26
CA ASP A 47 22.98 8.49 20.51
C ASP A 47 21.90 9.56 20.77
N MET A 48 20.81 9.24 21.46
CA MET A 48 19.73 10.15 21.85
C MET A 48 20.16 11.04 23.02
N SER A 49 21.06 11.99 22.76
CA SER A 49 21.86 12.71 23.76
C SER A 49 21.07 13.60 24.70
N ASP A 50 19.87 14.06 24.34
CA ASP A 50 18.99 14.90 25.17
C ASP A 50 18.08 14.07 26.11
N LEU A 51 18.13 12.73 26.01
CA LEU A 51 17.52 11.83 26.99
C LEU A 51 18.44 11.66 28.20
N ALA A 52 17.86 11.63 29.40
CA ALA A 52 18.61 11.37 30.64
C ALA A 52 19.35 10.02 30.55
N LYS A 53 20.56 9.93 31.11
CA LYS A 53 21.37 8.71 31.08
C LYS A 53 20.64 7.52 31.71
N SER A 54 19.93 7.75 32.83
CA SER A 54 19.13 6.72 33.50
C SER A 54 17.99 6.20 32.62
N PHE A 55 17.31 7.09 31.89
CA PHE A 55 16.23 6.69 31.00
C PHE A 55 16.77 5.92 29.75
N ARG A 56 17.90 6.34 29.20
CA ARG A 56 18.55 5.58 28.11
C ARG A 56 18.96 4.16 28.57
N ALA A 57 19.52 4.04 29.78
CA ALA A 57 19.85 2.73 30.34
C ALA A 57 18.60 1.84 30.49
N CYS A 58 17.51 2.39 31.03
CA CYS A 58 16.23 1.68 31.12
C CYS A 58 15.71 1.24 29.74
N LEU A 59 15.73 2.12 28.74
CA LEU A 59 15.26 1.81 27.39
C LEU A 59 16.09 0.69 26.73
N LEU A 60 17.41 0.68 26.93
CA LEU A 60 18.29 -0.36 26.37
C LEU A 60 17.95 -1.78 26.87
N ASP A 61 17.38 -1.90 28.06
CA ASP A 61 16.96 -3.18 28.62
C ASP A 61 15.63 -3.67 28.03
N VAL A 62 14.70 -2.76 27.68
CA VAL A 62 13.30 -3.11 27.39
C VAL A 62 12.84 -2.73 25.98
N ALA A 63 13.60 -1.91 25.24
CA ALA A 63 13.20 -1.38 23.95
C ALA A 63 14.34 -1.38 22.94
N GLU A 64 13.98 -1.29 21.67
CA GLU A 64 14.90 -1.16 20.54
C GLU A 64 14.25 -0.37 19.40
N VAL A 65 15.05 0.06 18.44
CA VAL A 65 14.60 0.61 17.15
C VAL A 65 15.21 -0.24 16.08
N VAL A 66 14.42 -1.11 15.48
CA VAL A 66 14.88 -2.10 14.50
C VAL A 66 14.31 -1.77 13.13
N SER A 67 15.21 -1.49 12.19
CA SER A 67 14.88 -1.36 10.76
C SER A 67 14.77 -2.73 10.10
N LEU A 68 14.05 -2.79 8.98
CA LEU A 68 13.94 -4.00 8.18
C LEU A 68 15.27 -4.28 7.46
N PRO A 69 15.83 -5.50 7.57
CA PRO A 69 17.01 -5.89 6.80
C PRO A 69 16.72 -5.91 5.31
N VAL A 70 17.68 -5.39 4.51
CA VAL A 70 17.58 -5.41 3.05
C VAL A 70 18.15 -6.72 2.52
N ILE A 71 17.35 -7.48 1.81
CA ILE A 71 17.75 -8.70 1.10
C ILE A 71 18.26 -8.35 -0.30
N LYS A 72 17.55 -7.44 -1.01
CA LYS A 72 17.87 -7.06 -2.38
C LYS A 72 17.58 -5.57 -2.59
N ASP A 73 18.39 -4.93 -3.41
CA ASP A 73 18.26 -3.53 -3.80
C ASP A 73 18.48 -3.42 -5.32
N GLU A 74 17.46 -2.96 -6.03
CA GLU A 74 17.44 -2.89 -7.49
C GLU A 74 17.13 -1.46 -7.94
N LEU A 75 17.94 -0.96 -8.87
CA LEU A 75 17.77 0.37 -9.47
C LEU A 75 17.44 0.23 -10.95
N ALA A 76 16.27 0.72 -11.35
CA ALA A 76 15.81 0.76 -12.74
C ALA A 76 16.46 1.88 -13.53
N ASN A 77 16.43 1.77 -14.87
CA ASN A 77 16.95 2.79 -15.79
C ASN A 77 16.23 4.15 -15.67
N ASP A 78 14.96 4.16 -15.23
CA ASP A 78 14.18 5.39 -15.02
C ASP A 78 14.37 6.01 -13.62
N GLY A 79 15.29 5.44 -12.82
CA GLY A 79 15.57 5.86 -11.46
C GLY A 79 14.62 5.29 -10.39
N THR A 80 13.65 4.48 -10.78
CA THR A 80 12.83 3.72 -9.82
C THR A 80 13.71 2.74 -9.06
N ARG A 81 13.54 2.67 -7.75
CA ARG A 81 14.33 1.77 -6.89
C ARG A 81 13.40 0.84 -6.12
N LYS A 82 13.73 -0.43 -6.12
CA LYS A 82 12.96 -1.47 -5.44
C LYS A 82 13.85 -2.19 -4.42
N TRP A 83 13.31 -2.38 -3.23
CA TRP A 83 13.94 -3.14 -2.16
C TRP A 83 13.10 -4.34 -1.79
N LEU A 84 13.76 -5.48 -1.60
CA LEU A 84 13.21 -6.65 -0.93
C LEU A 84 13.68 -6.60 0.53
N LEU A 85 12.73 -6.54 1.46
CA LEU A 85 12.94 -6.31 2.88
C LEU A 85 12.53 -7.55 3.67
N ASP A 86 13.42 -8.05 4.53
CA ASP A 86 13.13 -9.17 5.42
C ASP A 86 12.15 -8.73 6.52
N VAL A 87 11.04 -9.42 6.62
CA VAL A 87 10.05 -9.24 7.68
C VAL A 87 9.98 -10.43 8.63
N GLY A 88 10.99 -11.30 8.58
CA GLY A 88 11.13 -12.44 9.47
C GLY A 88 10.25 -13.64 9.13
N ALA A 89 10.50 -14.74 9.84
CA ALA A 89 9.78 -16.01 9.67
C ALA A 89 9.77 -16.53 8.21
N GLY A 90 10.84 -16.25 7.44
CA GLY A 90 10.98 -16.66 6.04
C GLY A 90 10.08 -15.88 5.08
N ASN A 91 9.62 -14.69 5.48
CA ASN A 91 8.85 -13.80 4.62
C ASN A 91 9.65 -12.52 4.29
N ALA A 92 9.49 -12.02 3.07
CA ALA A 92 10.02 -10.74 2.66
C ALA A 92 8.98 -9.97 1.84
N VAL A 93 9.03 -8.65 1.94
CA VAL A 93 8.12 -7.75 1.22
C VAL A 93 8.89 -6.75 0.38
N GLU A 94 8.26 -6.30 -0.71
CA GLU A 94 8.86 -5.31 -1.58
C GLU A 94 8.34 -3.90 -1.27
N SER A 95 9.26 -2.92 -1.35
CA SER A 95 8.98 -1.48 -1.35
C SER A 95 9.57 -0.84 -2.58
N VAL A 96 8.89 0.17 -3.15
CA VAL A 96 9.32 0.82 -4.40
C VAL A 96 9.35 2.34 -4.21
N PHE A 97 10.50 2.95 -4.48
CA PHE A 97 10.65 4.39 -4.58
C PHE A 97 10.60 4.83 -6.04
N ILE A 98 9.72 5.77 -6.35
CA ILE A 98 9.50 6.32 -7.68
C ILE A 98 9.88 7.81 -7.64
N PRO A 99 11.06 8.18 -8.19
CA PRO A 99 11.45 9.58 -8.31
C PRO A 99 10.72 10.26 -9.46
N GLU A 100 10.27 11.48 -9.22
CA GLU A 100 9.76 12.41 -10.23
C GLU A 100 10.44 13.77 -10.05
N ASP A 101 10.30 14.68 -11.00
CA ASP A 101 11.02 15.96 -10.99
C ASP A 101 10.72 16.81 -9.75
N ASP A 102 9.48 16.77 -9.26
CA ASP A 102 8.96 17.59 -8.17
C ASP A 102 8.54 16.79 -6.93
N ARG A 103 8.65 15.45 -6.95
CA ARG A 103 8.22 14.59 -5.85
C ARG A 103 8.94 13.24 -5.84
N GLY A 104 9.03 12.65 -4.65
CA GLY A 104 9.39 11.26 -4.46
C GLY A 104 8.19 10.49 -3.90
N THR A 105 7.77 9.44 -4.56
CA THR A 105 6.66 8.59 -4.11
C THR A 105 7.21 7.26 -3.63
N LEU A 106 6.90 6.88 -2.38
CA LEU A 106 7.21 5.56 -1.84
C LEU A 106 5.95 4.69 -1.86
N CYS A 107 6.03 3.55 -2.52
CA CYS A 107 5.04 2.49 -2.49
C CYS A 107 5.45 1.48 -1.41
N ILE A 108 4.59 1.26 -0.42
CA ILE A 108 4.85 0.37 0.71
C ILE A 108 3.85 -0.77 0.78
N SER A 109 4.28 -1.86 1.42
CA SER A 109 3.53 -3.09 1.64
C SER A 109 2.88 -3.10 3.03
N SER A 110 1.74 -3.75 3.16
CA SER A 110 0.97 -3.89 4.41
C SER A 110 0.85 -5.33 4.92
N GLN A 111 1.14 -6.31 4.06
CA GLN A 111 1.06 -7.73 4.39
C GLN A 111 2.19 -8.50 3.68
N ALA A 112 2.60 -9.63 4.24
CA ALA A 112 3.38 -10.64 3.54
C ALA A 112 2.42 -11.51 2.71
N GLY A 113 2.34 -11.23 1.40
CA GLY A 113 1.34 -11.76 0.50
C GLY A 113 0.01 -11.03 0.56
N CYS A 114 -1.05 -11.60 -0.07
CA CYS A 114 -2.39 -11.00 -0.07
C CYS A 114 -3.46 -12.08 -0.15
N ALA A 115 -4.43 -11.98 0.75
CA ALA A 115 -5.54 -12.93 0.82
C ALA A 115 -6.65 -12.68 -0.21
N VAL A 116 -6.70 -11.50 -0.85
CA VAL A 116 -7.77 -11.13 -1.80
C VAL A 116 -7.72 -11.90 -3.11
N ASN A 117 -6.54 -12.36 -3.52
CA ASN A 117 -6.32 -13.18 -4.71
C ASN A 117 -6.82 -12.56 -6.03
N CYS A 118 -6.57 -11.25 -6.23
CA CYS A 118 -6.89 -10.60 -7.50
C CYS A 118 -6.13 -11.23 -8.67
N ARG A 119 -6.83 -11.55 -9.78
CA ARG A 119 -6.27 -12.31 -10.91
C ARG A 119 -5.13 -11.59 -11.65
N PHE A 120 -5.11 -10.28 -11.63
CA PHE A 120 -4.13 -9.41 -12.30
C PHE A 120 -2.97 -9.00 -11.37
N CYS A 121 -2.83 -9.60 -10.18
CA CYS A 121 -1.85 -9.21 -9.18
C CYS A 121 -0.94 -10.38 -8.79
N SER A 122 0.36 -10.22 -8.96
CA SER A 122 1.37 -11.24 -8.59
C SER A 122 1.34 -11.55 -7.09
N THR A 123 1.25 -10.52 -6.24
CA THR A 123 1.13 -10.69 -4.79
C THR A 123 -0.09 -11.55 -4.40
N GLY A 124 -1.23 -11.35 -5.07
CA GLY A 124 -2.43 -12.16 -4.83
C GLY A 124 -2.22 -13.63 -5.15
N ARG A 125 -1.42 -13.94 -6.18
CA ARG A 125 -1.08 -15.31 -6.58
C ARG A 125 -0.10 -16.01 -5.63
N GLN A 126 0.65 -15.25 -4.84
CA GLN A 126 1.55 -15.82 -3.84
C GLN A 126 0.82 -16.35 -2.60
N GLY A 127 -0.46 -16.00 -2.43
CA GLY A 127 -1.21 -16.29 -1.22
C GLY A 127 -0.89 -15.33 -0.08
N PHE A 128 -1.20 -15.71 1.15
CA PHE A 128 -1.09 -14.85 2.33
C PHE A 128 -0.37 -15.58 3.47
N SER A 129 0.58 -14.93 4.08
CA SER A 129 1.29 -15.41 5.27
C SER A 129 0.82 -14.72 6.56
N ARG A 130 0.98 -13.41 6.65
CA ARG A 130 0.63 -12.63 7.84
C ARG A 130 0.48 -11.13 7.56
N ASN A 131 -0.16 -10.45 8.48
CA ASN A 131 -0.13 -9.00 8.56
C ASN A 131 1.27 -8.51 8.97
N LEU A 132 1.68 -7.35 8.45
CA LEU A 132 2.84 -6.64 8.95
C LEU A 132 2.46 -5.87 10.23
N THR A 133 3.39 -5.73 11.16
CA THR A 133 3.24 -4.85 12.32
C THR A 133 3.28 -3.37 11.88
N SER A 134 2.86 -2.47 12.75
CA SER A 134 2.97 -1.02 12.50
C SER A 134 4.42 -0.62 12.24
N GLY A 135 5.37 -1.17 13.01
CA GLY A 135 6.80 -0.93 12.85
C GLY A 135 7.36 -1.47 11.55
N GLU A 136 6.86 -2.61 11.06
CA GLU A 136 7.26 -3.13 9.74
C GLU A 136 6.67 -2.29 8.60
N ILE A 137 5.49 -1.73 8.75
CA ILE A 137 4.90 -0.84 7.75
C ILE A 137 5.64 0.49 7.71
N ILE A 138 5.80 1.16 8.87
CA ILE A 138 6.49 2.44 8.95
C ILE A 138 8.00 2.32 8.75
N GLY A 139 8.56 1.16 9.07
CA GLY A 139 9.96 0.82 8.89
C GLY A 139 10.41 0.89 7.43
N GLN A 140 9.50 0.61 6.47
CA GLN A 140 9.77 0.78 5.04
C GLN A 140 10.01 2.26 4.70
N LEU A 141 9.19 3.17 5.25
CA LEU A 141 9.37 4.62 5.08
C LEU A 141 10.61 5.11 5.83
N TRP A 142 10.82 4.66 7.06
CA TRP A 142 11.97 5.01 7.88
C TRP A 142 13.28 4.64 7.19
N PHE A 143 13.38 3.42 6.70
CA PHE A 143 14.53 2.91 5.97
C PHE A 143 14.79 3.70 4.67
N ALA A 144 13.76 3.84 3.82
CA ALA A 144 13.89 4.48 2.52
C ALA A 144 14.26 5.97 2.64
N GLU A 145 13.62 6.71 3.57
CA GLU A 145 13.93 8.12 3.81
C GLU A 145 15.36 8.29 4.31
N HIS A 146 15.82 7.41 5.24
CA HIS A 146 17.17 7.46 5.77
C HIS A 146 18.23 7.14 4.71
N LEU A 147 18.01 6.08 3.92
CA LEU A 147 18.91 5.68 2.84
C LEU A 147 19.04 6.78 1.80
N LEU A 148 17.91 7.23 1.25
CA LEU A 148 17.87 8.18 0.15
C LEU A 148 18.38 9.58 0.56
N ARG A 149 18.16 10.00 1.80
CA ARG A 149 18.65 11.29 2.31
C ARG A 149 20.17 11.35 2.35
N ASN A 150 20.83 10.23 2.63
CA ASN A 150 22.29 10.14 2.73
C ASN A 150 22.98 9.86 1.39
N GLU A 151 22.23 9.66 0.30
CA GLU A 151 22.83 9.46 -1.02
C GLU A 151 23.27 10.78 -1.67
N PRO A 152 24.46 10.82 -2.31
CA PRO A 152 24.92 11.99 -3.03
C PRO A 152 23.92 12.40 -4.13
N GLY A 153 23.40 13.61 -4.07
CA GLY A 153 22.46 14.16 -5.05
C GLY A 153 20.98 13.93 -4.75
N ALA A 154 20.61 13.15 -3.73
CA ALA A 154 19.21 12.96 -3.32
C ALA A 154 18.57 14.27 -2.86
N VAL A 155 19.29 15.10 -2.10
CA VAL A 155 18.83 16.39 -1.58
C VAL A 155 18.54 17.40 -2.71
N ARG A 156 19.24 17.34 -3.83
CA ARG A 156 19.03 18.27 -4.95
C ARG A 156 17.67 18.14 -5.64
N ARG A 157 16.97 17.02 -5.50
CA ARG A 157 15.67 16.81 -6.13
C ARG A 157 14.51 17.49 -5.39
N VAL A 158 14.68 17.80 -4.11
CA VAL A 158 13.63 18.41 -3.25
C VAL A 158 13.83 19.93 -3.09
N GLU A 159 15.00 20.47 -3.43
CA GLU A 159 15.28 21.91 -3.33
C GLU A 159 14.38 22.81 -4.20
N LYS A 160 13.73 22.25 -5.24
CA LYS A 160 12.84 23.03 -6.13
C LYS A 160 11.53 23.47 -5.47
N PHE A 161 11.08 22.81 -4.40
CA PHE A 161 9.84 23.14 -3.71
C PHE A 161 9.99 22.89 -2.19
N PRO A 162 10.73 23.76 -1.48
CA PRO A 162 10.86 23.63 -0.04
C PRO A 162 9.48 23.76 0.60
N THR A 163 9.07 22.76 1.36
CA THR A 163 7.87 22.87 2.20
C THR A 163 8.21 23.86 3.33
N PRO A 164 7.42 24.92 3.57
CA PRO A 164 7.67 25.87 4.65
C PRO A 164 7.89 25.14 5.98
N GLY A 165 8.99 25.44 6.66
CA GLY A 165 9.42 24.76 7.90
C GLY A 165 10.32 23.55 7.71
N TRP A 166 10.60 23.14 6.47
CA TRP A 166 11.47 21.99 6.13
C TRP A 166 12.62 22.39 5.20
N GLU A 167 12.87 23.67 5.03
CA GLU A 167 13.85 24.24 4.09
C GLU A 167 15.28 23.72 4.29
N HIS A 168 15.58 23.16 5.46
CA HIS A 168 16.92 22.68 5.83
C HIS A 168 17.04 21.14 5.94
N THR A 169 15.98 20.38 5.73
CA THR A 169 15.99 18.93 5.97
C THR A 169 15.92 18.09 4.70
N GLY A 170 15.70 18.70 3.52
CA GLY A 170 15.72 18.00 2.23
C GLY A 170 14.94 16.67 2.24
N ARG A 171 13.61 16.72 2.37
CA ARG A 171 12.78 15.50 2.32
C ARG A 171 12.82 14.90 0.93
N VAL A 172 13.19 13.63 0.83
CA VAL A 172 13.24 12.90 -0.45
C VAL A 172 11.89 12.26 -0.76
N ILE A 173 11.21 11.71 0.25
CA ILE A 173 9.90 11.09 0.10
C ILE A 173 8.82 12.11 0.47
N SER A 174 8.07 12.56 -0.52
CA SER A 174 6.97 13.53 -0.35
C SER A 174 5.59 12.89 -0.39
N ASN A 175 5.47 11.68 -0.93
CA ASN A 175 4.22 10.95 -1.07
C ASN A 175 4.43 9.49 -0.62
N VAL A 176 3.43 8.93 0.06
CA VAL A 176 3.39 7.50 0.39
C VAL A 176 2.11 6.89 -0.14
N VAL A 177 2.20 5.76 -0.81
CA VAL A 177 1.05 5.01 -1.32
C VAL A 177 1.11 3.57 -0.80
N MET A 178 0.03 3.11 -0.18
CA MET A 178 -0.12 1.72 0.26
C MET A 178 -0.70 0.90 -0.91
N MET A 179 0.14 0.72 -1.93
CA MET A 179 -0.18 0.00 -3.17
C MET A 179 0.82 -1.14 -3.42
N GLY A 180 1.60 -1.50 -2.41
CA GLY A 180 2.53 -2.62 -2.42
C GLY A 180 1.82 -3.95 -2.16
N MET A 181 2.48 -4.85 -1.43
CA MET A 181 1.95 -6.16 -1.13
C MET A 181 0.88 -6.08 -0.03
N GLY A 182 -0.26 -6.78 -0.25
CA GLY A 182 -1.34 -6.92 0.71
C GLY A 182 -2.54 -6.00 0.47
N GLU A 183 -3.64 -6.30 1.18
CA GLU A 183 -4.82 -5.44 1.30
C GLU A 183 -4.72 -4.65 2.61
N PRO A 184 -4.48 -3.33 2.55
CA PRO A 184 -4.24 -2.55 3.77
C PRO A 184 -5.39 -2.60 4.77
N LEU A 185 -6.63 -2.62 4.31
CA LEU A 185 -7.79 -2.61 5.18
C LEU A 185 -8.09 -3.97 5.84
N LEU A 186 -7.42 -5.06 5.44
CA LEU A 186 -7.39 -6.32 6.17
C LEU A 186 -6.30 -6.34 7.27
N ASN A 187 -5.43 -5.32 7.32
CA ASN A 187 -4.46 -5.10 8.41
C ASN A 187 -4.73 -3.75 9.10
N TYR A 188 -5.99 -3.49 9.39
CA TYR A 188 -6.52 -2.17 9.69
C TYR A 188 -5.78 -1.42 10.81
N ASP A 189 -5.68 -2.02 12.01
CA ASP A 189 -5.16 -1.31 13.18
C ASP A 189 -3.67 -0.96 13.03
N ASN A 190 -2.85 -1.87 12.48
CA ASN A 190 -1.44 -1.59 12.18
C ASN A 190 -1.28 -0.51 11.11
N VAL A 191 -2.13 -0.55 10.08
CA VAL A 191 -2.15 0.45 9.02
C VAL A 191 -2.51 1.82 9.57
N VAL A 192 -3.56 1.94 10.40
CA VAL A 192 -3.97 3.23 10.99
C VAL A 192 -2.88 3.78 11.91
N THR A 193 -2.21 2.95 12.70
CA THR A 193 -1.06 3.37 13.51
C THR A 193 0.06 3.93 12.62
N ALA A 194 0.41 3.25 11.53
CA ALA A 194 1.42 3.74 10.59
C ALA A 194 0.98 5.04 9.88
N LEU A 195 -0.30 5.15 9.50
CA LEU A 195 -0.85 6.38 8.92
C LEU A 195 -0.75 7.57 9.88
N ARG A 196 -1.09 7.38 11.16
CA ARG A 196 -0.94 8.42 12.19
C ARG A 196 0.50 8.88 12.31
N LEU A 197 1.47 7.97 12.30
CA LEU A 197 2.90 8.32 12.27
C LEU A 197 3.29 9.12 11.02
N MET A 198 2.80 8.75 9.85
CA MET A 198 3.07 9.48 8.61
C MET A 198 2.54 10.91 8.66
N LEU A 199 1.41 11.14 9.34
CA LEU A 199 0.76 12.44 9.44
C LEU A 199 1.28 13.29 10.62
N ASP A 200 1.83 12.69 11.68
CA ASP A 200 2.28 13.40 12.90
C ASP A 200 3.47 14.31 12.60
N ASP A 201 3.35 15.60 12.96
CA ASP A 201 4.41 16.60 12.77
C ASP A 201 5.68 16.30 13.58
N ARG A 202 5.57 15.47 14.63
CA ARG A 202 6.71 14.99 15.44
C ARG A 202 7.43 13.78 14.80
N ALA A 203 6.84 13.20 13.75
CA ALA A 203 7.40 12.10 12.97
C ALA A 203 7.67 12.54 11.53
N TYR A 204 6.76 12.24 10.59
CA TYR A 204 6.96 12.56 9.18
C TYR A 204 6.21 13.82 8.71
N GLY A 205 5.13 14.25 9.36
CA GLY A 205 4.36 15.44 9.03
C GLY A 205 3.87 15.49 7.58
N LEU A 206 3.53 14.35 7.00
CA LEU A 206 2.96 14.28 5.66
C LEU A 206 1.52 14.81 5.67
N SER A 207 1.16 15.57 4.66
CA SER A 207 -0.23 15.96 4.47
C SER A 207 -1.12 14.75 4.14
N ARG A 208 -2.36 14.72 4.64
CA ARG A 208 -3.37 13.69 4.31
C ARG A 208 -3.58 13.49 2.80
N ARG A 209 -3.32 14.52 1.98
CA ARG A 209 -3.36 14.47 0.52
C ARG A 209 -2.20 13.71 -0.11
N ARG A 210 -1.11 13.52 0.63
CA ARG A 210 0.12 12.90 0.16
C ARG A 210 0.29 11.46 0.65
N VAL A 211 -0.62 11.00 1.49
CA VAL A 211 -0.71 9.61 1.93
C VAL A 211 -1.96 8.99 1.30
N THR A 212 -1.81 7.89 0.58
CA THR A 212 -2.91 7.22 -0.12
C THR A 212 -3.03 5.79 0.37
N VAL A 213 -4.20 5.42 0.85
CA VAL A 213 -4.58 4.01 1.07
C VAL A 213 -5.27 3.52 -0.18
N SER A 214 -4.80 2.38 -0.71
CA SER A 214 -5.47 1.65 -1.78
C SER A 214 -6.18 0.44 -1.22
N THR A 215 -7.40 0.18 -1.65
CA THR A 215 -8.18 -0.98 -1.20
C THR A 215 -8.93 -1.65 -2.33
N SER A 216 -9.04 -2.97 -2.25
CA SER A 216 -9.93 -3.77 -3.10
C SER A 216 -11.41 -3.66 -2.69
N GLY A 217 -11.71 -2.98 -1.57
CA GLY A 217 -13.08 -2.71 -1.15
C GLY A 217 -13.53 -3.47 0.09
N VAL A 218 -12.76 -3.45 1.18
CA VAL A 218 -13.18 -3.94 2.49
C VAL A 218 -14.14 -2.91 3.11
N VAL A 219 -15.43 -2.99 2.73
CA VAL A 219 -16.46 -1.97 2.95
C VAL A 219 -16.53 -1.47 4.40
N PRO A 220 -16.65 -2.32 5.45
CA PRO A 220 -16.74 -1.82 6.82
C PRO A 220 -15.51 -1.01 7.25
N MET A 221 -14.34 -1.35 6.72
CA MET A 221 -13.08 -0.66 7.07
C MET A 221 -12.92 0.67 6.31
N ILE A 222 -13.55 0.84 5.15
CA ILE A 222 -13.63 2.15 4.48
C ILE A 222 -14.41 3.13 5.36
N ASP A 223 -15.56 2.71 5.89
CA ASP A 223 -16.38 3.53 6.80
C ASP A 223 -15.61 3.88 8.09
N ARG A 224 -14.88 2.91 8.63
CA ARG A 224 -14.05 3.12 9.83
C ARG A 224 -12.88 4.08 9.55
N LEU A 225 -12.21 3.96 8.40
CA LEU A 225 -11.10 4.83 7.99
C LEU A 225 -11.53 6.30 7.86
N ALA A 226 -12.76 6.55 7.42
CA ALA A 226 -13.33 7.89 7.34
C ALA A 226 -13.36 8.61 8.70
N GLN A 227 -13.53 7.86 9.78
CA GLN A 227 -13.58 8.40 11.15
C GLN A 227 -12.21 8.44 11.82
N ASP A 228 -11.43 7.36 11.68
CA ASP A 228 -10.19 7.17 12.46
C ASP A 228 -8.99 7.93 11.89
N CYS A 229 -8.85 7.95 10.54
CA CYS A 229 -7.70 8.56 9.88
C CYS A 229 -7.97 8.80 8.37
N PRO A 230 -8.82 9.77 8.00
CA PRO A 230 -9.17 10.00 6.61
C PRO A 230 -8.00 10.57 5.82
N VAL A 231 -7.45 9.77 4.91
CA VAL A 231 -6.38 10.09 3.95
C VAL A 231 -6.91 10.00 2.51
N ALA A 232 -6.07 10.22 1.51
CA ALA A 232 -6.48 9.98 0.13
C ALA A 232 -6.82 8.49 -0.06
N LEU A 233 -7.97 8.20 -0.68
CA LEU A 233 -8.44 6.83 -0.91
C LEU A 233 -8.39 6.51 -2.40
N ALA A 234 -7.77 5.38 -2.73
CA ALA A 234 -7.79 4.76 -4.04
C ALA A 234 -8.54 3.42 -3.95
N VAL A 235 -9.47 3.18 -4.87
CA VAL A 235 -10.27 1.96 -4.91
C VAL A 235 -9.92 1.15 -6.14
N SER A 236 -9.46 -0.07 -5.93
CA SER A 236 -9.21 -1.06 -6.97
C SER A 236 -10.52 -1.56 -7.53
N LEU A 237 -11.04 -0.88 -8.59
CA LEU A 237 -12.34 -1.16 -9.19
C LEU A 237 -12.25 -2.26 -10.25
N HIS A 238 -11.47 -2.04 -11.30
CA HIS A 238 -11.05 -2.94 -12.37
C HIS A 238 -12.15 -3.53 -13.26
N ALA A 239 -13.43 -3.36 -12.91
CA ALA A 239 -14.56 -3.81 -13.71
C ALA A 239 -15.75 -2.83 -13.55
N PRO A 240 -16.62 -2.69 -14.57
CA PRO A 240 -17.77 -1.81 -14.49
C PRO A 240 -19.04 -2.50 -13.96
N ASN A 241 -19.01 -3.80 -13.71
CA ASN A 241 -20.14 -4.60 -13.20
C ASN A 241 -19.66 -5.75 -12.29
N ASP A 242 -20.59 -6.29 -11.48
CA ASP A 242 -20.29 -7.33 -10.50
C ASP A 242 -19.83 -8.64 -11.16
N ALA A 243 -20.46 -9.05 -12.27
CA ALA A 243 -20.15 -10.32 -12.93
C ALA A 243 -18.68 -10.41 -13.36
N LEU A 244 -18.13 -9.32 -13.90
CA LEU A 244 -16.71 -9.25 -14.28
C LEU A 244 -15.83 -9.01 -13.03
N ARG A 245 -16.30 -8.20 -12.08
CA ARG A 245 -15.52 -7.90 -10.89
C ARG A 245 -15.33 -9.12 -9.99
N ASP A 246 -16.34 -9.99 -9.89
CA ASP A 246 -16.22 -11.27 -9.15
C ASP A 246 -15.08 -12.14 -9.68
N GLN A 247 -14.85 -12.10 -10.98
CA GLN A 247 -13.76 -12.85 -11.63
C GLN A 247 -12.39 -12.22 -11.42
N LEU A 248 -12.30 -10.87 -11.42
CA LEU A 248 -11.04 -10.14 -11.34
C LEU A 248 -10.62 -9.85 -9.90
N VAL A 249 -11.58 -9.54 -9.03
CA VAL A 249 -11.42 -9.16 -7.63
C VAL A 249 -12.38 -9.98 -6.77
N PRO A 250 -12.02 -11.19 -6.33
CA PRO A 250 -12.93 -12.10 -5.63
C PRO A 250 -13.60 -11.53 -4.38
N LEU A 251 -13.01 -10.51 -3.76
CA LEU A 251 -13.59 -9.78 -2.63
C LEU A 251 -14.97 -9.17 -2.96
N ASN A 252 -15.27 -8.94 -4.25
CA ASN A 252 -16.55 -8.42 -4.70
C ASN A 252 -17.75 -9.31 -4.34
N GLN A 253 -17.54 -10.62 -4.28
CA GLN A 253 -18.59 -11.56 -3.85
C GLN A 253 -19.05 -11.29 -2.41
N LYS A 254 -18.15 -10.79 -1.54
CA LYS A 254 -18.47 -10.40 -0.16
C LYS A 254 -19.01 -8.96 -0.09
N TYR A 255 -18.46 -8.06 -0.91
CA TYR A 255 -18.81 -6.64 -0.95
C TYR A 255 -19.07 -6.21 -2.40
N PRO A 256 -20.30 -6.41 -2.93
CA PRO A 256 -20.68 -6.04 -4.29
C PRO A 256 -20.51 -4.55 -4.56
N LEU A 257 -20.43 -4.18 -5.84
CA LEU A 257 -20.23 -2.79 -6.28
C LEU A 257 -21.20 -1.79 -5.63
N ARG A 258 -22.46 -2.17 -5.43
CA ARG A 258 -23.45 -1.31 -4.76
C ARG A 258 -23.01 -0.93 -3.33
N GLU A 259 -22.51 -1.89 -2.57
CA GLU A 259 -22.05 -1.65 -1.20
C GLU A 259 -20.74 -0.87 -1.17
N LEU A 260 -19.81 -1.24 -2.07
CA LEU A 260 -18.53 -0.56 -2.22
C LEU A 260 -18.71 0.93 -2.58
N LEU A 261 -19.54 1.22 -3.59
CA LEU A 261 -19.78 2.60 -4.01
C LEU A 261 -20.53 3.40 -2.95
N GLY A 262 -21.47 2.78 -2.23
CA GLY A 262 -22.10 3.41 -1.07
C GLY A 262 -21.11 3.77 0.03
N ALA A 263 -20.11 2.92 0.31
CA ALA A 263 -19.01 3.27 1.23
C ALA A 263 -18.14 4.40 0.69
N CYS A 264 -17.87 4.42 -0.62
CA CYS A 264 -17.16 5.51 -1.29
C CYS A 264 -17.89 6.85 -1.16
N GLU A 265 -19.21 6.87 -1.34
CA GLU A 265 -20.05 8.06 -1.16
C GLU A 265 -19.98 8.57 0.29
N ARG A 266 -20.05 7.66 1.30
CA ARG A 266 -19.90 8.02 2.71
C ARG A 266 -18.51 8.52 3.07
N TYR A 267 -17.46 8.02 2.40
CA TYR A 267 -16.07 8.46 2.62
C TYR A 267 -15.80 9.85 2.01
N LEU A 268 -16.46 10.21 0.91
CA LEU A 268 -16.18 11.40 0.11
C LEU A 268 -16.14 12.71 0.92
N PRO A 269 -17.05 12.99 1.88
CA PRO A 269 -17.00 14.19 2.71
C PRO A 269 -15.72 14.33 3.56
N PHE A 270 -15.04 13.23 3.84
CA PHE A 270 -13.80 13.17 4.63
C PHE A 270 -12.54 13.16 3.76
N ALA A 271 -12.70 12.91 2.46
CA ALA A 271 -11.60 12.80 1.52
C ALA A 271 -10.82 14.14 1.43
N PRO A 272 -9.47 14.13 1.60
CA PRO A 272 -8.70 15.37 1.69
C PRO A 272 -8.57 16.12 0.36
N ARG A 273 -9.03 15.55 -0.76
CA ARG A 273 -8.99 16.13 -2.12
C ARG A 273 -10.37 16.34 -2.73
N ASP A 274 -11.43 16.18 -1.97
CA ASP A 274 -12.83 16.26 -2.43
C ASP A 274 -13.17 15.32 -3.61
N PHE A 275 -12.37 14.29 -3.81
CA PHE A 275 -12.60 13.23 -4.81
C PHE A 275 -11.89 11.95 -4.39
N LEU A 276 -12.37 10.83 -4.92
CA LEU A 276 -11.75 9.51 -4.81
C LEU A 276 -11.03 9.14 -6.10
N THR A 277 -10.06 8.23 -5.98
CA THR A 277 -9.39 7.65 -7.15
C THR A 277 -9.90 6.24 -7.37
N PHE A 278 -10.36 5.91 -8.58
CA PHE A 278 -10.64 4.53 -8.98
C PHE A 278 -9.51 4.04 -9.88
N GLU A 279 -8.90 2.94 -9.49
CA GLU A 279 -7.86 2.28 -10.26
C GLU A 279 -8.50 1.23 -11.18
N TYR A 280 -8.14 1.24 -12.46
CA TYR A 280 -8.69 0.35 -13.48
C TYR A 280 -7.57 -0.24 -14.31
N CYS A 281 -7.23 -1.51 -14.07
CA CYS A 281 -6.20 -2.25 -14.80
C CYS A 281 -6.74 -2.65 -16.16
N MET A 282 -6.06 -2.24 -17.24
CA MET A 282 -6.51 -2.44 -18.64
C MET A 282 -6.03 -3.79 -19.16
N LEU A 283 -6.97 -4.71 -19.30
CA LEU A 283 -6.78 -6.11 -19.68
C LEU A 283 -7.38 -6.36 -21.08
N ASP A 284 -6.52 -6.75 -22.03
CA ASP A 284 -6.87 -6.98 -23.43
C ASP A 284 -8.00 -8.00 -23.60
N GLY A 285 -9.08 -7.58 -24.26
CA GLY A 285 -10.26 -8.39 -24.53
C GLY A 285 -11.09 -8.79 -23.29
N VAL A 286 -10.76 -8.25 -22.11
CA VAL A 286 -11.43 -8.60 -20.83
C VAL A 286 -12.30 -7.45 -20.33
N ASN A 287 -11.71 -6.27 -20.10
CA ASN A 287 -12.39 -5.12 -19.50
C ASN A 287 -12.19 -3.81 -20.25
N ASP A 288 -11.73 -3.85 -21.48
CA ASP A 288 -11.26 -2.68 -22.24
C ASP A 288 -12.15 -2.26 -23.40
N SER A 289 -13.37 -2.83 -23.56
CA SER A 289 -14.28 -2.48 -24.64
C SER A 289 -14.95 -1.11 -24.46
N ASP A 290 -15.43 -0.51 -25.57
CA ASP A 290 -16.20 0.74 -25.53
C ASP A 290 -17.50 0.62 -24.73
N ALA A 291 -18.14 -0.55 -24.76
CA ALA A 291 -19.32 -0.83 -23.97
C ALA A 291 -19.02 -0.74 -22.46
N GLN A 292 -17.90 -1.32 -22.04
CA GLN A 292 -17.45 -1.29 -20.64
C GLN A 292 -17.03 0.14 -20.21
N ALA A 293 -16.43 0.94 -21.09
CA ALA A 293 -16.17 2.35 -20.80
C ALA A 293 -17.46 3.12 -20.50
N LYS A 294 -18.49 2.93 -21.35
CA LYS A 294 -19.81 3.54 -21.16
C LYS A 294 -20.52 3.04 -19.90
N GLU A 295 -20.37 1.78 -19.56
CA GLU A 295 -20.89 1.20 -18.33
C GLU A 295 -20.20 1.80 -17.10
N LEU A 296 -18.86 1.95 -17.13
CA LEU A 296 -18.09 2.60 -16.09
C LEU A 296 -18.51 4.05 -15.85
N ILE A 297 -18.81 4.81 -16.91
CA ILE A 297 -19.34 6.17 -16.82
C ILE A 297 -20.66 6.17 -16.05
N ARG A 298 -21.60 5.28 -16.39
CA ARG A 298 -22.88 5.18 -15.68
C ARG A 298 -22.70 4.78 -14.22
N LEU A 299 -21.81 3.83 -13.95
CA LEU A 299 -21.52 3.34 -12.61
C LEU A 299 -21.00 4.44 -11.68
N LEU A 300 -20.11 5.30 -12.17
CA LEU A 300 -19.44 6.34 -11.38
C LEU A 300 -20.08 7.73 -11.49
N SER A 301 -21.22 7.88 -12.18
CA SER A 301 -21.82 9.17 -12.51
C SER A 301 -22.15 10.04 -11.28
N ASN A 302 -22.44 9.43 -10.12
CA ASN A 302 -22.81 10.14 -8.89
C ASN A 302 -21.65 10.34 -7.92
N ILE A 303 -20.47 9.84 -8.24
CA ILE A 303 -19.31 9.92 -7.35
C ILE A 303 -18.27 10.87 -7.92
N LYS A 304 -17.90 11.91 -7.19
CA LYS A 304 -16.81 12.80 -7.57
C LYS A 304 -15.48 12.05 -7.51
N CYS A 305 -14.95 11.68 -8.66
CA CYS A 305 -13.81 10.80 -8.75
C CYS A 305 -12.87 11.11 -9.92
N LYS A 306 -11.72 10.47 -9.87
CA LYS A 306 -10.75 10.37 -10.94
C LYS A 306 -10.54 8.88 -11.25
N VAL A 307 -10.45 8.52 -12.52
CA VAL A 307 -10.12 7.16 -12.95
C VAL A 307 -8.65 7.11 -13.40
N ASN A 308 -7.88 6.22 -12.79
CA ASN A 308 -6.53 5.89 -13.23
C ASN A 308 -6.56 4.61 -14.06
N LEU A 309 -6.31 4.72 -15.34
CA LEU A 309 -6.13 3.57 -16.23
C LEU A 309 -4.71 3.06 -16.10
N ILE A 310 -4.55 1.82 -15.64
CA ILE A 310 -3.26 1.18 -15.44
C ILE A 310 -3.03 0.20 -16.59
N PRO A 311 -2.08 0.43 -17.51
CA PRO A 311 -1.66 -0.61 -18.42
C PRO A 311 -1.23 -1.86 -17.63
N PHE A 312 -1.83 -3.00 -17.91
CA PHE A 312 -1.50 -4.23 -17.20
C PHE A 312 -0.01 -4.57 -17.34
N ASN A 313 0.63 -4.90 -16.25
CA ASN A 313 2.03 -5.32 -16.24
C ASN A 313 2.07 -6.86 -16.11
N PRO A 314 2.37 -7.57 -17.20
CA PRO A 314 2.38 -9.02 -17.21
C PRO A 314 3.37 -9.59 -16.20
N PHE A 315 3.00 -10.72 -15.61
CA PHE A 315 3.86 -11.54 -14.76
C PHE A 315 3.68 -13.02 -15.13
N PRO A 316 4.65 -13.88 -14.80
CA PRO A 316 4.53 -15.31 -15.06
C PRO A 316 3.20 -15.86 -14.54
N GLU A 317 2.55 -16.73 -15.30
CA GLU A 317 1.30 -17.43 -14.92
C GLU A 317 0.02 -16.58 -14.83
N SER A 318 0.05 -15.28 -15.14
CA SER A 318 -1.16 -14.43 -15.11
C SER A 318 -2.24 -14.89 -16.09
N GLY A 319 -1.83 -15.41 -17.27
CA GLY A 319 -2.73 -15.75 -18.37
C GLY A 319 -3.43 -14.54 -19.00
N LEU A 320 -3.16 -13.34 -18.53
CA LEU A 320 -3.76 -12.07 -18.98
C LEU A 320 -2.78 -11.28 -19.86
N LYS A 321 -3.33 -10.42 -20.72
CA LYS A 321 -2.55 -9.57 -21.61
C LYS A 321 -2.83 -8.09 -21.35
N ARG A 322 -1.82 -7.24 -21.60
CA ARG A 322 -1.95 -5.78 -21.58
C ARG A 322 -2.78 -5.34 -22.78
N SER A 323 -3.78 -4.50 -22.57
CA SER A 323 -4.49 -3.82 -23.68
C SER A 323 -3.51 -3.04 -24.55
N PRO A 324 -3.66 -3.04 -25.88
CA PRO A 324 -2.86 -2.22 -26.79
C PRO A 324 -2.95 -0.74 -26.43
N PRO A 325 -1.87 0.06 -26.60
CA PRO A 325 -1.88 1.50 -26.27
C PRO A 325 -3.03 2.27 -26.93
N GLN A 326 -3.36 1.96 -28.18
CA GLN A 326 -4.48 2.56 -28.91
C GLN A 326 -5.83 2.25 -28.26
N ARG A 327 -6.00 1.04 -27.70
CA ARG A 327 -7.22 0.63 -27.02
C ARG A 327 -7.35 1.39 -25.67
N ILE A 328 -6.25 1.49 -24.91
CA ILE A 328 -6.21 2.27 -23.67
C ILE A 328 -6.55 3.73 -23.93
N GLN A 329 -5.97 4.32 -24.98
CA GLN A 329 -6.25 5.72 -25.33
C GLN A 329 -7.70 5.92 -25.77
N ALA A 330 -8.27 5.00 -26.57
CA ALA A 330 -9.67 5.06 -26.98
C ALA A 330 -10.61 4.97 -25.77
N PHE A 331 -10.34 4.06 -24.83
CA PHE A 331 -11.08 3.95 -23.58
C PHE A 331 -10.99 5.24 -22.74
N ALA A 332 -9.78 5.81 -22.60
CA ALA A 332 -9.57 7.08 -21.92
C ALA A 332 -10.36 8.23 -22.56
N ASN A 333 -10.36 8.32 -23.90
CA ASN A 333 -11.10 9.37 -24.63
C ASN A 333 -12.60 9.27 -24.37
N ILE A 334 -13.18 8.07 -24.35
CA ILE A 334 -14.61 7.88 -24.03
C ILE A 334 -14.94 8.41 -22.62
N LEU A 335 -14.06 8.20 -21.64
CA LEU A 335 -14.25 8.73 -20.27
C LEU A 335 -14.12 10.26 -20.26
N LEU A 336 -13.12 10.82 -20.94
CA LEU A 336 -12.87 12.27 -21.03
C LEU A 336 -14.01 12.99 -21.75
N ASP A 337 -14.51 12.46 -22.88
CA ASP A 337 -15.63 13.01 -23.65
C ASP A 337 -16.93 13.05 -22.82
N ALA A 338 -17.07 12.14 -21.86
CA ALA A 338 -18.16 12.15 -20.89
C ALA A 338 -17.92 13.09 -19.69
N GLY A 339 -16.84 13.89 -19.69
CA GLY A 339 -16.51 14.84 -18.64
C GLY A 339 -15.85 14.21 -17.39
N MET A 340 -15.46 12.94 -17.43
CA MET A 340 -14.75 12.31 -16.32
C MET A 340 -13.26 12.66 -16.35
N VAL A 341 -12.64 12.78 -15.19
CA VAL A 341 -11.17 12.90 -15.08
C VAL A 341 -10.54 11.53 -15.22
N ALA A 342 -9.90 11.26 -16.34
CA ALA A 342 -9.20 10.02 -16.60
C ALA A 342 -7.70 10.27 -16.85
N THR A 343 -6.84 9.41 -16.33
CA THR A 343 -5.39 9.46 -16.57
C THR A 343 -4.86 8.06 -16.86
N VAL A 344 -3.97 7.95 -17.84
CA VAL A 344 -3.24 6.70 -18.11
C VAL A 344 -1.93 6.74 -17.32
N ARG A 345 -1.72 5.76 -16.44
CA ARG A 345 -0.47 5.67 -15.65
C ARG A 345 0.70 5.28 -16.54
N LYS A 346 1.79 5.98 -16.38
CA LYS A 346 3.06 5.57 -16.97
C LYS A 346 3.65 4.41 -16.15
N THR A 347 3.98 3.30 -16.79
CA THR A 347 4.72 2.21 -16.16
C THR A 347 6.09 2.71 -15.69
N ARG A 348 6.49 2.34 -14.48
CA ARG A 348 7.77 2.69 -13.86
C ARG A 348 8.47 1.41 -13.40
N GLY A 349 9.80 1.36 -13.50
CA GLY A 349 10.59 0.23 -13.05
C GLY A 349 10.23 -1.09 -13.74
N ASP A 350 9.89 -1.05 -15.03
CA ASP A 350 9.46 -2.23 -15.80
C ASP A 350 10.60 -3.26 -15.92
N ASP A 351 11.83 -2.78 -16.02
CA ASP A 351 13.06 -3.57 -16.13
C ASP A 351 13.44 -4.32 -14.83
N ILE A 352 12.88 -3.92 -13.69
CA ILE A 352 13.10 -4.58 -12.39
C ILE A 352 11.81 -5.15 -11.78
N ALA A 353 10.75 -5.33 -12.56
CA ALA A 353 9.44 -5.79 -12.08
C ALA A 353 8.92 -4.99 -10.86
N ALA A 354 9.04 -3.66 -10.90
CA ALA A 354 8.60 -2.76 -9.82
C ALA A 354 7.25 -2.09 -10.10
N ALA A 355 6.59 -2.43 -11.19
CA ALA A 355 5.31 -1.84 -11.55
C ALA A 355 4.15 -2.41 -10.72
N CYS A 356 3.04 -1.66 -10.67
CA CYS A 356 1.85 -2.08 -9.94
C CYS A 356 1.36 -3.47 -10.39
N GLY A 357 1.08 -4.34 -9.41
CA GLY A 357 0.65 -5.72 -9.63
C GLY A 357 1.78 -6.73 -9.86
N GLN A 358 3.04 -6.29 -10.00
CA GLN A 358 4.19 -7.19 -10.21
C GLN A 358 4.92 -7.56 -8.92
N LEU A 359 4.71 -6.85 -7.81
CA LEU A 359 5.45 -7.10 -6.58
C LEU A 359 5.26 -8.54 -6.08
N ALA A 360 6.36 -9.19 -5.83
CA ALA A 360 6.43 -10.61 -5.51
C ALA A 360 7.56 -10.87 -4.49
N GLY A 361 7.31 -10.57 -3.22
CA GLY A 361 8.23 -10.90 -2.14
C GLY A 361 8.35 -12.41 -1.89
N ASP A 362 9.11 -12.78 -0.88
CA ASP A 362 9.13 -14.16 -0.40
C ASP A 362 7.97 -14.35 0.59
N VAL A 363 7.05 -15.26 0.27
CA VAL A 363 5.81 -15.47 1.04
C VAL A 363 5.62 -16.95 1.34
N ILE A 364 5.48 -17.29 2.62
CA ILE A 364 5.04 -18.61 3.06
C ILE A 364 3.52 -18.62 3.04
N ASP A 365 2.93 -19.16 1.97
CA ASP A 365 1.48 -19.21 1.80
C ASP A 365 0.80 -20.09 2.84
N ARG A 366 -0.04 -19.50 3.69
CA ARG A 366 -0.88 -20.18 4.68
C ARG A 366 -2.31 -20.40 4.22
N THR A 367 -2.68 -19.83 3.06
CA THR A 367 -4.04 -19.90 2.51
C THR A 367 -4.22 -21.00 1.47
N ARG A 368 -3.12 -21.65 1.04
CA ARG A 368 -3.10 -22.66 -0.03
C ARG A 368 -3.63 -22.15 -1.37
N VAL A 369 -3.53 -20.84 -1.63
CA VAL A 369 -3.97 -20.25 -2.90
C VAL A 369 -3.18 -20.82 -4.07
N ARG A 370 -1.88 -21.09 -3.88
CA ARG A 370 -1.03 -21.70 -4.90
C ARG A 370 -1.49 -23.12 -5.27
N GLU A 371 -1.84 -23.93 -4.29
CA GLU A 371 -2.32 -25.32 -4.51
C GLU A 371 -3.64 -25.32 -5.28
N ARG A 372 -4.57 -24.42 -4.93
CA ARG A 372 -5.87 -24.29 -5.62
C ARG A 372 -5.69 -23.81 -7.06
N ALA A 373 -4.80 -22.84 -7.31
CA ALA A 373 -4.54 -22.35 -8.68
C ALA A 373 -3.92 -23.41 -9.60
N VAL A 374 -3.20 -24.38 -9.07
CA VAL A 374 -2.69 -25.54 -9.83
C VAL A 374 -3.84 -26.50 -10.13
N HIS A 375 -4.67 -26.80 -9.14
CA HIS A 375 -5.82 -27.70 -9.29
C HIS A 375 -6.87 -27.15 -10.28
N ASP A 376 -7.16 -25.83 -10.22
CA ASP A 376 -8.05 -25.17 -11.19
C ASP A 376 -7.51 -25.25 -12.63
N LYS A 377 -6.19 -25.24 -12.84
CA LYS A 377 -5.57 -25.41 -14.16
C LYS A 377 -5.67 -26.87 -14.65
N GLU A 378 -5.54 -27.85 -13.77
CA GLU A 378 -5.66 -29.26 -14.10
C GLU A 378 -7.10 -29.61 -14.49
N ILE A 379 -8.09 -29.03 -13.80
CA ILE A 379 -9.52 -29.19 -14.15
C ILE A 379 -9.83 -28.57 -15.51
N ILE A 380 -9.34 -27.36 -15.78
CA ILE A 380 -9.57 -26.66 -17.07
C ILE A 380 -8.90 -27.40 -18.26
N GLN A 381 -7.84 -28.15 -18.01
CA GLN A 381 -7.18 -28.97 -19.05
C GLN A 381 -7.83 -30.34 -19.24
N SER A 382 -8.67 -30.79 -18.30
CA SER A 382 -9.33 -32.10 -18.37
C SER A 382 -10.76 -32.06 -18.92
N ASP A 383 -11.42 -30.88 -18.98
CA ASP A 383 -12.80 -30.75 -19.41
C ASP A 383 -12.95 -29.76 -20.57
N ASP A 384 -12.97 -30.30 -21.80
CA ASP A 384 -13.42 -29.56 -22.98
C ASP A 384 -14.97 -29.43 -23.08
N ASP A 385 -15.74 -29.93 -22.09
CA ASP A 385 -17.21 -29.93 -22.12
C ASP A 385 -17.80 -29.87 -20.70
N GLU A 386 -17.91 -28.67 -20.08
CA GLU A 386 -18.99 -28.21 -19.15
C GLU A 386 -18.51 -27.01 -18.29
N PRO A 387 -19.37 -26.00 -17.99
CA PRO A 387 -18.97 -24.87 -17.18
C PRO A 387 -18.87 -25.25 -15.69
N PRO A 388 -17.84 -24.80 -14.96
CA PRO A 388 -17.63 -25.18 -13.57
C PRO A 388 -18.72 -24.61 -12.64
N GLU A 389 -19.20 -25.45 -11.74
CA GLU A 389 -20.07 -25.08 -10.63
C GLU A 389 -19.38 -24.00 -9.74
N SER A 390 -20.20 -23.08 -9.27
CA SER A 390 -19.81 -21.94 -8.42
C SER A 390 -18.96 -22.36 -7.22
N VAL A 391 -17.75 -21.77 -7.12
CA VAL A 391 -16.82 -21.95 -5.99
C VAL A 391 -17.43 -21.38 -4.72
N GLN A 392 -18.00 -22.25 -3.90
CA GLN A 392 -18.29 -21.97 -2.49
C GLN A 392 -16.98 -21.98 -1.71
N ASN A 393 -16.52 -20.84 -1.18
CA ASN A 393 -15.84 -20.74 0.12
C ASN A 393 -14.99 -19.47 0.25
N ILE A 394 -15.64 -18.39 0.76
CA ILE A 394 -14.94 -17.22 1.31
C ILE A 394 -14.89 -17.30 2.87
N GLN A 395 -15.10 -18.48 3.46
CA GLN A 395 -15.13 -18.66 4.93
C GLN A 395 -13.82 -18.31 5.65
N TRP A 396 -12.70 -18.16 4.93
CA TRP A 396 -11.44 -17.78 5.55
C TRP A 396 -11.29 -16.25 5.75
N LEU A 397 -12.04 -15.40 5.02
CA LEU A 397 -12.04 -13.95 5.24
C LEU A 397 -12.61 -13.56 6.62
N ASP A 398 -13.48 -14.42 7.20
CA ASP A 398 -14.06 -14.18 8.52
C ASP A 398 -13.11 -14.54 9.68
N LYS A 399 -11.98 -15.21 9.36
CA LYS A 399 -10.95 -15.59 10.35
C LYS A 399 -9.78 -14.60 10.46
N LEU A 400 -9.78 -13.54 9.65
CA LEU A 400 -8.74 -12.51 9.61
C LEU A 400 -9.14 -11.21 10.35
N ASN A 401 -10.32 -11.18 10.99
CA ASN A 401 -10.77 -10.09 11.88
C ASN A 401 -10.46 -10.41 13.33
#